data_6c9816b4026afeef7cd8a5d2393a7a6f
#
_entry.id   6c9816b4026afeef7cd8a5d2393a7a6f
#
_cell.length_a   1.000
_cell.length_b   1.000
_cell.length_c   1.000
_cell.angle_alpha   90.00
_cell.angle_beta   90.00
_cell.angle_gamma   90.00
#
_symmetry.space_group_name_H-M   'P 1'
#
loop_
_entity.id
_entity.type
_entity.pdbx_description
1 polymer ?
#
loop_
_entity_poly.entity_id
_entity_poly.type
_entity_poly.pdbx_seq_one_letter_code
_entity_poly.pdbx_strand_id
1 'polypeptide(L)'
;MRILFVGPPLYGLLYPVLSLAQAFRVNGHEVLIASGGKFAQKAAEAGLVVFDAAPGFDSEAGYRRQEALRKENKIGTKMGNFSFFSEEMTDPLVAFAGQWRPDLIVYPPLGVVGPLIAAKYDIPVVMQTVGFGHTPWHIKGVTRSLSNAYRRHGVSAPPRDLAWIDVTPPSMSLLQNDGEPVISMQYVPYNGGAVWEEWWERTPDRKRLLVSLGTVKPMVDGLDLISWVMDSASEVDAEIILHLPTNARSDLRSLPPNVRLVDWLPMGVFLNGADGFIHHGGAGNTLTALHAGIPQIVFGQGADRPVNARAVVERGCGIIPGKSGLTSSMINTFLGNSALREASQEVATEMAAQPCPTEVAKKLIAMLQHG
;
A
#
# COMPACT_ATOMS: atom_id res chain seq x y z
N MET A 1 -23.39 0.26 -13.76
CA MET A 1 -23.44 -0.23 -12.39
C MET A 1 -22.75 0.78 -11.47
N ARG A 2 -23.15 0.81 -10.19
CA ARG A 2 -22.55 1.62 -9.12
C ARG A 2 -21.56 0.80 -8.33
N ILE A 3 -20.31 1.18 -8.32
CA ILE A 3 -19.23 0.45 -7.65
C ILE A 3 -18.69 1.28 -6.49
N LEU A 4 -18.79 0.75 -5.28
CA LEU A 4 -18.28 1.40 -4.07
C LEU A 4 -16.94 0.80 -3.67
N PHE A 5 -15.91 1.62 -3.62
CA PHE A 5 -14.61 1.28 -3.06
C PHE A 5 -14.49 1.79 -1.63
N VAL A 6 -14.19 0.90 -0.69
CA VAL A 6 -13.96 1.27 0.71
C VAL A 6 -12.46 1.38 0.95
N GLY A 7 -11.94 2.60 0.98
CA GLY A 7 -10.50 2.88 1.16
C GLY A 7 -10.22 3.46 2.57
N PRO A 8 -9.80 2.64 3.55
CA PRO A 8 -9.43 3.18 4.85
C PRO A 8 -8.41 4.31 4.75
N PRO A 9 -8.42 5.32 5.67
CA PRO A 9 -7.65 6.55 5.55
C PRO A 9 -6.15 6.33 5.85
N LEU A 10 -5.50 5.53 5.02
CA LEU A 10 -4.06 5.28 4.96
C LEU A 10 -3.60 5.12 3.51
N TYR A 11 -2.45 5.68 3.14
CA TYR A 11 -1.89 5.56 1.79
C TYR A 11 -1.77 4.10 1.32
N GLY A 12 -1.24 3.21 2.16
CA GLY A 12 -1.04 1.81 1.83
C GLY A 12 -2.33 0.98 1.66
N LEU A 13 -3.49 1.52 2.03
CA LEU A 13 -4.80 0.86 1.89
C LEU A 13 -5.66 1.52 0.81
N LEU A 14 -5.55 2.84 0.66
CA LEU A 14 -6.32 3.61 -0.32
C LEU A 14 -5.70 3.53 -1.73
N TYR A 15 -4.40 3.82 -1.86
CA TYR A 15 -3.76 3.94 -3.16
C TYR A 15 -3.78 2.65 -4.01
N PRO A 16 -3.57 1.44 -3.44
CA PRO A 16 -3.62 0.21 -4.23
C PRO A 16 -4.95 -0.08 -4.92
N VAL A 17 -6.07 0.43 -4.39
CA VAL A 17 -7.40 0.18 -4.99
C VAL A 17 -7.77 1.20 -6.06
N LEU A 18 -7.04 2.32 -6.19
CA LEU A 18 -7.41 3.40 -7.11
C LEU A 18 -7.26 3.00 -8.58
N SER A 19 -6.29 2.17 -8.93
CA SER A 19 -6.10 1.70 -10.31
C SER A 19 -7.30 0.86 -10.79
N LEU A 20 -7.83 -0.02 -9.97
CA LEU A 20 -9.04 -0.77 -10.27
C LEU A 20 -10.27 0.13 -10.30
N ALA A 21 -10.38 1.09 -9.39
CA ALA A 21 -11.47 2.07 -9.39
C ALA A 21 -11.50 2.89 -10.70
N GLN A 22 -10.34 3.37 -11.15
CA GLN A 22 -10.20 4.05 -12.44
C GLN A 22 -10.57 3.13 -13.62
N ALA A 23 -10.19 1.85 -13.56
CA ALA A 23 -10.55 0.87 -14.57
C ALA A 23 -12.06 0.66 -14.69
N PHE A 24 -12.80 0.56 -13.59
CA PHE A 24 -14.25 0.52 -13.59
C PHE A 24 -14.84 1.80 -14.22
N ARG A 25 -14.31 2.98 -13.85
CA ARG A 25 -14.78 4.25 -14.40
C ARG A 25 -14.58 4.32 -15.92
N VAL A 26 -13.41 3.93 -16.41
CA VAL A 26 -13.10 3.91 -17.86
C VAL A 26 -14.01 2.91 -18.60
N ASN A 27 -14.42 1.82 -17.97
CA ASN A 27 -15.38 0.86 -18.51
C ASN A 27 -16.85 1.35 -18.44
N GLY A 28 -17.11 2.62 -18.06
CA GLY A 28 -18.44 3.24 -18.09
C GLY A 28 -19.29 2.99 -16.85
N HIS A 29 -18.69 2.58 -15.72
CA HIS A 29 -19.40 2.41 -14.45
C HIS A 29 -19.37 3.68 -13.60
N GLU A 30 -20.38 3.87 -12.76
CA GLU A 30 -20.41 4.92 -11.74
C GLU A 30 -19.57 4.44 -10.55
N VAL A 31 -18.47 5.13 -10.27
CA VAL A 31 -17.50 4.72 -9.24
C VAL A 31 -17.43 5.77 -8.14
N LEU A 32 -17.47 5.30 -6.90
CA LEU A 32 -17.32 6.14 -5.73
C LEU A 32 -16.32 5.52 -4.76
N ILE A 33 -15.41 6.35 -4.26
CA ILE A 33 -14.48 5.99 -3.19
C ILE A 33 -15.05 6.48 -1.86
N ALA A 34 -15.12 5.64 -0.86
CA ALA A 34 -15.34 6.04 0.52
C ALA A 34 -14.03 6.03 1.29
N SER A 35 -13.67 7.16 1.90
CA SER A 35 -12.50 7.30 2.75
C SER A 35 -12.78 8.31 3.87
N GLY A 36 -11.77 8.76 4.63
CA GLY A 36 -11.98 9.70 5.72
C GLY A 36 -10.92 10.79 5.81
N GLY A 37 -11.33 12.00 6.23
CA GLY A 37 -10.48 13.15 6.47
C GLY A 37 -9.62 13.52 5.26
N LYS A 38 -8.33 13.81 5.46
CA LYS A 38 -7.43 14.20 4.36
C LYS A 38 -7.33 13.16 3.23
N PHE A 39 -7.64 11.89 3.50
CA PHE A 39 -7.57 10.83 2.49
C PHE A 39 -8.76 10.83 1.53
N ALA A 40 -9.88 11.41 1.92
CA ALA A 40 -10.98 11.68 0.98
C ALA A 40 -10.50 12.65 -0.11
N GLN A 41 -9.80 13.74 0.25
CA GLN A 41 -9.21 14.66 -0.73
C GLN A 41 -8.13 13.97 -1.59
N LYS A 42 -7.27 13.11 -1.00
CA LYS A 42 -6.24 12.37 -1.75
C LYS A 42 -6.84 11.42 -2.80
N ALA A 43 -7.98 10.83 -2.54
CA ALA A 43 -8.71 10.04 -3.54
C ALA A 43 -9.35 10.94 -4.63
N ALA A 44 -9.85 12.12 -4.27
CA ALA A 44 -10.38 13.09 -5.24
C ALA A 44 -9.29 13.63 -6.17
N GLU A 45 -8.06 13.84 -5.69
CA GLU A 45 -6.88 14.21 -6.50
C GLU A 45 -6.55 13.15 -7.57
N ALA A 46 -7.00 11.89 -7.40
CA ALA A 46 -6.92 10.85 -8.43
C ALA A 46 -7.99 10.96 -9.52
N GLY A 47 -8.83 11.99 -9.49
CA GLY A 47 -9.90 12.22 -10.47
C GLY A 47 -11.14 11.34 -10.24
N LEU A 48 -11.39 10.88 -9.01
CA LEU A 48 -12.52 10.04 -8.63
C LEU A 48 -13.51 10.82 -7.76
N VAL A 49 -14.78 10.43 -7.76
CA VAL A 49 -15.80 10.95 -6.85
C VAL A 49 -15.63 10.27 -5.50
N VAL A 50 -15.71 11.06 -4.42
CA VAL A 50 -15.41 10.57 -3.07
C VAL A 50 -16.52 10.94 -2.09
N PHE A 51 -16.86 10.00 -1.21
CA PHE A 51 -17.63 10.23 -0.01
C PHE A 51 -16.68 10.28 1.19
N ASP A 52 -16.60 11.43 1.87
CA ASP A 52 -15.87 11.54 3.14
C ASP A 52 -16.73 10.96 4.26
N ALA A 53 -16.41 9.73 4.65
CA ALA A 53 -17.14 8.98 5.67
C ALA A 53 -16.71 9.35 7.11
N ALA A 54 -15.64 10.12 7.29
CA ALA A 54 -15.13 10.56 8.58
C ALA A 54 -14.52 11.98 8.48
N PRO A 55 -15.35 13.02 8.27
CA PRO A 55 -14.87 14.39 8.13
C PRO A 55 -14.05 14.84 9.35
N GLY A 56 -12.86 15.41 9.10
CA GLY A 56 -11.97 15.87 10.16
C GLY A 56 -11.20 14.77 10.90
N PHE A 57 -11.35 13.49 10.53
CA PHE A 57 -10.59 12.40 11.13
C PHE A 57 -9.09 12.50 10.82
N ASP A 58 -8.28 12.60 11.87
CA ASP A 58 -6.82 12.56 11.78
C ASP A 58 -6.30 11.14 12.01
N SER A 59 -6.07 10.43 10.91
CA SER A 59 -5.56 9.06 10.93
C SER A 59 -4.16 8.95 11.52
N GLU A 60 -3.33 10.00 11.43
CA GLU A 60 -1.97 10.03 11.98
C GLU A 60 -2.02 10.18 13.49
N ALA A 61 -2.87 11.06 14.03
CA ALA A 61 -3.11 11.16 15.47
C ALA A 61 -3.70 9.85 16.03
N GLY A 62 -4.63 9.24 15.30
CA GLY A 62 -5.18 7.92 15.64
C GLY A 62 -4.09 6.85 15.72
N TYR A 63 -3.20 6.79 14.74
CA TYR A 63 -2.09 5.85 14.73
C TYR A 63 -1.12 6.08 15.91
N ARG A 64 -0.71 7.34 16.16
CA ARG A 64 0.14 7.69 17.31
C ARG A 64 -0.48 7.28 18.64
N ARG A 65 -1.81 7.48 18.79
CA ARG A 65 -2.54 7.07 20.00
C ARG A 65 -2.51 5.54 20.18
N GLN A 66 -2.73 4.77 19.11
CA GLN A 66 -2.66 3.30 19.18
C GLN A 66 -1.25 2.81 19.54
N GLU A 67 -0.21 3.41 18.97
CA GLU A 67 1.18 3.08 19.31
C GLU A 67 1.51 3.41 20.78
N ALA A 68 1.04 4.53 21.31
CA ALA A 68 1.20 4.87 22.73
C ALA A 68 0.54 3.82 23.65
N LEU A 69 -0.71 3.43 23.33
CA LEU A 69 -1.43 2.40 24.08
C LEU A 69 -0.73 1.03 24.02
N ARG A 70 -0.11 0.69 22.88
CA ARG A 70 0.69 -0.52 22.72
C ARG A 70 1.95 -0.49 23.60
N LYS A 71 2.68 0.62 23.60
CA LYS A 71 3.90 0.81 24.45
C LYS A 71 3.58 0.72 25.94
N GLU A 72 2.38 1.14 26.34
CA GLU A 72 1.90 1.02 27.71
C GLU A 72 1.32 -0.37 28.04
N ASN A 73 1.42 -1.35 27.13
CA ASN A 73 0.82 -2.69 27.26
C ASN A 73 -0.72 -2.71 27.49
N LYS A 74 -1.41 -1.61 27.17
CA LYS A 74 -2.87 -1.50 27.32
C LYS A 74 -3.64 -2.18 26.20
N ILE A 75 -3.00 -2.37 25.04
CA ILE A 75 -3.55 -3.10 23.90
C ILE A 75 -2.51 -4.06 23.33
N GLY A 76 -2.95 -5.21 22.81
CA GLY A 76 -2.06 -6.17 22.17
C GLY A 76 -1.57 -5.72 20.80
N THR A 77 -0.58 -6.42 20.25
CA THR A 77 0.02 -6.16 18.92
C THR A 77 -0.80 -6.68 17.74
N LYS A 78 -2.03 -7.16 17.98
CA LYS A 78 -2.88 -7.81 16.96
C LYS A 78 -3.42 -6.81 15.94
N MET A 79 -3.66 -7.28 14.71
CA MET A 79 -4.22 -6.49 13.59
C MET A 79 -5.53 -5.78 13.93
N GLY A 80 -6.32 -6.27 14.89
CA GLY A 80 -7.52 -5.60 15.41
C GLY A 80 -7.29 -4.17 15.90
N ASN A 81 -6.06 -3.79 16.23
CA ASN A 81 -5.72 -2.43 16.65
C ASN A 81 -5.84 -1.39 15.51
N PHE A 82 -5.95 -1.83 14.25
CA PHE A 82 -6.18 -0.95 13.09
C PHE A 82 -7.66 -0.77 12.74
N SER A 83 -8.57 -1.41 13.47
CA SER A 83 -10.01 -1.32 13.24
C SER A 83 -10.59 0.08 13.44
N PHE A 84 -9.89 0.93 14.20
CA PHE A 84 -10.33 2.31 14.42
C PHE A 84 -10.49 3.12 13.12
N PHE A 85 -9.71 2.80 12.07
CA PHE A 85 -9.90 3.40 10.74
C PHE A 85 -11.25 3.06 10.13
N SER A 86 -11.71 1.83 10.33
CA SER A 86 -13.01 1.38 9.84
C SER A 86 -14.15 1.82 10.76
N GLU A 87 -13.95 1.83 12.07
CA GLU A 87 -15.01 2.21 13.05
C GLU A 87 -15.48 3.65 12.83
N GLU A 88 -14.54 4.60 12.64
CA GLU A 88 -14.87 6.01 12.39
C GLU A 88 -15.71 6.22 11.11
N MET A 89 -15.50 5.37 10.10
CA MET A 89 -16.22 5.44 8.84
C MET A 89 -17.56 4.70 8.87
N THR A 90 -17.83 3.86 9.87
CA THR A 90 -18.88 2.83 9.82
C THR A 90 -20.28 3.43 9.68
N ASP A 91 -20.74 4.22 10.64
CA ASP A 91 -22.13 4.68 10.67
C ASP A 91 -22.49 5.62 9.50
N PRO A 92 -21.63 6.62 9.15
CA PRO A 92 -21.88 7.47 8.00
C PRO A 92 -21.90 6.69 6.68
N LEU A 93 -21.00 5.72 6.53
CA LEU A 93 -20.87 4.97 5.28
C LEU A 93 -22.02 3.95 5.11
N VAL A 94 -22.47 3.31 6.18
CA VAL A 94 -23.65 2.44 6.15
C VAL A 94 -24.91 3.23 5.76
N ALA A 95 -25.11 4.42 6.33
CA ALA A 95 -26.25 5.28 5.98
C ALA A 95 -26.18 5.72 4.50
N PHE A 96 -25.01 6.16 4.05
CA PHE A 96 -24.79 6.56 2.66
C PHE A 96 -25.05 5.41 1.68
N ALA A 97 -24.49 4.22 1.94
CA ALA A 97 -24.68 3.06 1.06
C ALA A 97 -26.14 2.64 0.94
N GLY A 98 -26.95 2.79 2.00
CA GLY A 98 -28.39 2.56 1.96
C GLY A 98 -29.16 3.51 1.03
N GLN A 99 -28.66 4.72 0.83
CA GLN A 99 -29.22 5.73 -0.09
C GLN A 99 -28.66 5.55 -1.52
N TRP A 100 -27.35 5.42 -1.67
CA TRP A 100 -26.69 5.35 -2.96
C TRP A 100 -26.85 4.01 -3.67
N ARG A 101 -27.06 2.91 -2.92
CA ARG A 101 -27.35 1.56 -3.42
C ARG A 101 -26.28 1.06 -4.42
N PRO A 102 -25.05 0.75 -3.96
CA PRO A 102 -24.05 0.15 -4.81
C PRO A 102 -24.46 -1.25 -5.29
N ASP A 103 -24.04 -1.61 -6.51
CA ASP A 103 -24.21 -2.94 -7.10
C ASP A 103 -23.04 -3.88 -6.73
N LEU A 104 -21.90 -3.32 -6.37
CA LEU A 104 -20.70 -4.04 -5.95
C LEU A 104 -19.91 -3.21 -4.95
N ILE A 105 -19.33 -3.87 -3.96
CA ILE A 105 -18.39 -3.27 -3.00
C ILE A 105 -17.01 -3.90 -3.19
N VAL A 106 -15.96 -3.07 -3.29
CA VAL A 106 -14.56 -3.50 -3.28
C VAL A 106 -13.87 -2.93 -2.04
N TYR A 107 -13.13 -3.78 -1.32
CA TYR A 107 -12.47 -3.37 -0.09
C TYR A 107 -11.06 -3.98 0.05
N PRO A 108 -10.08 -3.28 0.65
CA PRO A 108 -8.80 -3.86 1.06
C PRO A 108 -8.93 -4.54 2.44
N PRO A 109 -7.95 -5.34 2.87
CA PRO A 109 -8.03 -6.18 4.09
C PRO A 109 -8.44 -5.49 5.39
N LEU A 110 -8.18 -4.19 5.54
CA LEU A 110 -8.61 -3.39 6.70
C LEU A 110 -9.89 -2.58 6.44
N GLY A 111 -10.45 -2.64 5.25
CA GLY A 111 -11.70 -1.97 4.86
C GLY A 111 -12.96 -2.74 5.28
N VAL A 112 -12.95 -3.35 6.46
CA VAL A 112 -13.96 -4.33 6.91
C VAL A 112 -15.36 -3.75 7.18
N VAL A 113 -15.56 -2.46 7.02
CA VAL A 113 -16.90 -1.86 6.92
C VAL A 113 -17.58 -2.23 5.59
N GLY A 114 -16.82 -2.51 4.54
CA GLY A 114 -17.35 -3.00 3.26
C GLY A 114 -18.19 -4.28 3.40
N PRO A 115 -17.66 -5.37 3.97
CA PRO A 115 -18.42 -6.58 4.27
C PRO A 115 -19.64 -6.36 5.20
N LEU A 116 -19.58 -5.41 6.14
CA LEU A 116 -20.74 -5.06 6.97
C LEU A 116 -21.88 -4.47 6.12
N ILE A 117 -21.57 -3.54 5.23
CA ILE A 117 -22.52 -2.94 4.30
C ILE A 117 -23.09 -4.00 3.37
N ALA A 118 -22.21 -4.85 2.82
CA ALA A 118 -22.57 -5.94 1.94
C ALA A 118 -23.61 -6.88 2.58
N ALA A 119 -23.36 -7.32 3.82
CA ALA A 119 -24.29 -8.16 4.57
C ALA A 119 -25.62 -7.45 4.89
N LYS A 120 -25.57 -6.15 5.20
CA LYS A 120 -26.78 -5.38 5.56
C LYS A 120 -27.73 -5.19 4.40
N TYR A 121 -27.20 -5.00 3.21
CA TYR A 121 -27.98 -4.62 2.02
C TYR A 121 -28.00 -5.68 0.92
N ASP A 122 -27.48 -6.87 1.21
CA ASP A 122 -27.37 -7.99 0.26
C ASP A 122 -26.67 -7.60 -1.04
N ILE A 123 -25.46 -7.03 -0.90
CA ILE A 123 -24.66 -6.54 -2.00
C ILE A 123 -23.43 -7.44 -2.17
N PRO A 124 -23.09 -7.88 -3.39
CA PRO A 124 -21.84 -8.60 -3.66
C PRO A 124 -20.60 -7.80 -3.21
N VAL A 125 -19.61 -8.50 -2.67
CA VAL A 125 -18.39 -7.88 -2.15
C VAL A 125 -17.15 -8.60 -2.63
N VAL A 126 -16.09 -7.85 -2.91
CA VAL A 126 -14.79 -8.33 -3.42
C VAL A 126 -13.68 -7.77 -2.55
N MET A 127 -12.78 -8.63 -2.09
CA MET A 127 -11.58 -8.21 -1.40
C MET A 127 -10.43 -8.03 -2.40
N GLN A 128 -9.71 -6.89 -2.33
CA GLN A 128 -8.47 -6.68 -3.07
C GLN A 128 -7.29 -6.65 -2.11
N THR A 129 -6.30 -7.52 -2.31
CA THR A 129 -5.05 -7.48 -1.55
C THR A 129 -4.29 -6.18 -1.81
N VAL A 130 -3.46 -5.78 -0.87
CA VAL A 130 -2.59 -4.59 -1.00
C VAL A 130 -1.10 -4.95 -0.88
N GLY A 131 -0.78 -6.24 -0.70
CA GLY A 131 0.56 -6.77 -0.52
C GLY A 131 0.54 -8.25 -0.17
N PHE A 132 1.64 -8.75 0.39
CA PHE A 132 1.87 -10.15 0.68
C PHE A 132 1.18 -10.63 1.98
N GLY A 133 0.94 -11.94 2.08
CA GLY A 133 0.61 -12.61 3.33
C GLY A 133 -0.77 -12.30 3.93
N HIS A 134 -1.75 -11.92 3.11
CA HIS A 134 -3.14 -11.77 3.56
C HIS A 134 -3.77 -13.15 3.72
N THR A 135 -4.39 -13.38 4.87
CA THR A 135 -5.05 -14.65 5.21
C THR A 135 -6.45 -14.39 5.76
N PRO A 136 -7.38 -15.36 5.65
CA PRO A 136 -8.72 -15.25 6.24
C PRO A 136 -8.67 -14.96 7.73
N TRP A 137 -7.66 -15.48 8.44
CA TRP A 137 -7.47 -15.26 9.87
C TRP A 137 -7.26 -13.77 10.21
N HIS A 138 -6.45 -13.06 9.41
CA HIS A 138 -6.22 -11.63 9.58
C HIS A 138 -7.51 -10.83 9.38
N ILE A 139 -8.24 -11.11 8.31
CA ILE A 139 -9.50 -10.43 7.97
C ILE A 139 -10.55 -10.70 9.06
N LYS A 140 -10.72 -11.97 9.47
CA LYS A 140 -11.61 -12.35 10.57
C LYS A 140 -11.23 -11.66 11.90
N GLY A 141 -9.94 -11.46 12.15
CA GLY A 141 -9.44 -10.75 13.32
C GLY A 141 -9.87 -9.28 13.35
N VAL A 142 -9.74 -8.58 12.22
CA VAL A 142 -10.18 -7.18 12.09
C VAL A 142 -11.71 -7.07 12.12
N THR A 143 -12.43 -7.97 11.46
CA THR A 143 -13.90 -8.03 11.49
C THR A 143 -14.43 -8.19 12.91
N ARG A 144 -13.82 -9.07 13.72
CA ARG A 144 -14.21 -9.25 15.14
C ARG A 144 -14.06 -7.96 15.94
N SER A 145 -13.09 -7.11 15.64
CA SER A 145 -12.93 -5.84 16.34
C SER A 145 -14.06 -4.84 16.05
N LEU A 146 -14.78 -5.02 14.93
CA LEU A 146 -16.01 -4.28 14.61
C LEU A 146 -17.31 -4.96 15.09
N SER A 147 -17.24 -5.95 15.98
CA SER A 147 -18.42 -6.70 16.45
C SER A 147 -19.52 -5.82 17.05
N ASN A 148 -19.18 -4.69 17.66
CA ASN A 148 -20.14 -3.71 18.17
C ASN A 148 -20.87 -3.02 17.02
N ALA A 149 -20.17 -2.65 15.94
CA ALA A 149 -20.78 -2.07 14.75
C ALA A 149 -21.72 -3.06 14.06
N TYR A 150 -21.30 -4.32 13.90
CA TYR A 150 -22.15 -5.38 13.35
C TYR A 150 -23.46 -5.51 14.14
N ARG A 151 -23.39 -5.59 15.46
CA ARG A 151 -24.58 -5.64 16.33
C ARG A 151 -25.46 -4.40 16.21
N ARG A 152 -24.86 -3.20 16.21
CA ARG A 152 -25.56 -1.91 16.09
C ARG A 152 -26.34 -1.81 14.79
N HIS A 153 -25.81 -2.42 13.71
CA HIS A 153 -26.47 -2.43 12.40
C HIS A 153 -27.33 -3.67 12.12
N GLY A 154 -27.50 -4.57 13.10
CA GLY A 154 -28.33 -5.78 12.98
C GLY A 154 -27.74 -6.85 12.06
N VAL A 155 -26.42 -6.88 11.90
CA VAL A 155 -25.70 -7.85 11.06
C VAL A 155 -25.01 -8.88 11.95
N SER A 156 -25.19 -10.17 11.67
CA SER A 156 -24.60 -11.27 12.44
C SER A 156 -23.20 -11.65 12.00
N ALA A 157 -22.92 -11.63 10.69
CA ALA A 157 -21.67 -12.03 10.09
C ALA A 157 -21.45 -11.34 8.73
N PRO A 158 -20.18 -11.19 8.26
CA PRO A 158 -19.91 -10.78 6.90
C PRO A 158 -20.38 -11.86 5.91
N PRO A 159 -20.74 -11.49 4.65
CA PRO A 159 -21.01 -12.45 3.61
C PRO A 159 -19.71 -13.10 3.14
N ARG A 160 -19.82 -14.13 2.30
CA ARG A 160 -18.69 -14.65 1.57
C ARG A 160 -18.32 -13.68 0.45
N ASP A 161 -17.02 -13.44 0.23
CA ASP A 161 -16.57 -12.64 -0.90
C ASP A 161 -16.86 -13.33 -2.22
N LEU A 162 -17.31 -12.58 -3.22
CA LEU A 162 -17.49 -13.03 -4.59
C LEU A 162 -16.16 -13.51 -5.20
N ALA A 163 -15.09 -12.78 -4.92
CA ALA A 163 -13.73 -13.11 -5.30
C ALA A 163 -12.70 -12.36 -4.43
N TRP A 164 -11.49 -12.86 -4.42
CA TRP A 164 -10.30 -12.16 -3.92
C TRP A 164 -9.41 -11.76 -5.10
N ILE A 165 -8.99 -10.51 -5.14
CA ILE A 165 -8.05 -10.00 -6.14
C ILE A 165 -6.66 -10.00 -5.51
N ASP A 166 -5.72 -10.76 -6.12
CA ASP A 166 -4.33 -10.78 -5.70
C ASP A 166 -3.48 -9.92 -6.64
N VAL A 167 -2.85 -8.87 -6.08
CA VAL A 167 -1.97 -7.95 -6.80
C VAL A 167 -0.49 -8.31 -6.67
N THR A 168 -0.16 -9.40 -5.99
CA THR A 168 1.22 -9.85 -5.83
C THR A 168 1.69 -10.65 -7.05
N PRO A 169 3.01 -10.66 -7.34
CA PRO A 169 3.54 -11.54 -8.37
C PRO A 169 3.20 -13.02 -8.04
N PRO A 170 2.72 -13.83 -8.98
CA PRO A 170 2.37 -15.23 -8.73
C PRO A 170 3.49 -16.05 -8.07
N SER A 171 4.75 -15.85 -8.48
CA SER A 171 5.91 -16.53 -7.88
C SER A 171 6.20 -16.14 -6.43
N MET A 172 5.61 -15.05 -5.94
CA MET A 172 5.81 -14.51 -4.59
C MET A 172 4.52 -14.49 -3.76
N SER A 173 3.39 -14.93 -4.32
CA SER A 173 2.11 -14.90 -3.62
C SER A 173 2.13 -15.80 -2.39
N LEU A 174 1.77 -15.21 -1.26
CA LEU A 174 1.57 -15.90 0.03
C LEU A 174 0.09 -15.89 0.43
N LEU A 175 -0.79 -15.60 -0.54
CA LEU A 175 -2.22 -15.53 -0.30
C LEU A 175 -2.77 -16.90 0.11
N GLN A 176 -3.51 -16.91 1.21
CA GLN A 176 -4.30 -18.06 1.65
C GLN A 176 -5.75 -17.62 1.76
N ASN A 177 -6.67 -18.43 1.27
CA ASN A 177 -8.12 -18.19 1.34
C ASN A 177 -8.89 -19.43 1.81
N ASP A 178 -10.17 -19.25 2.09
CA ASP A 178 -11.09 -20.34 2.52
C ASP A 178 -11.88 -20.92 1.33
N GLY A 179 -11.35 -20.80 0.09
CA GLY A 179 -11.96 -21.35 -1.13
C GLY A 179 -12.71 -20.32 -1.97
N GLU A 180 -12.59 -19.01 -1.70
CA GLU A 180 -13.05 -17.95 -2.58
C GLU A 180 -12.27 -18.00 -3.91
N PRO A 181 -12.90 -17.68 -5.07
CA PRO A 181 -12.18 -17.51 -6.33
C PRO A 181 -11.08 -16.46 -6.20
N VAL A 182 -9.87 -16.76 -6.63
CA VAL A 182 -8.76 -15.80 -6.68
C VAL A 182 -8.57 -15.32 -8.12
N ILE A 183 -8.48 -14.02 -8.29
CA ILE A 183 -8.21 -13.34 -9.54
C ILE A 183 -6.88 -12.61 -9.41
N SER A 184 -5.87 -13.04 -10.15
CA SER A 184 -4.62 -12.28 -10.25
C SER A 184 -4.86 -10.98 -11.00
N MET A 185 -4.25 -9.89 -10.54
CA MET A 185 -4.33 -8.58 -11.17
C MET A 185 -2.95 -7.91 -11.15
N GLN A 186 -2.56 -7.37 -12.29
CA GLN A 186 -1.37 -6.55 -12.40
C GLN A 186 -1.42 -5.40 -11.39
N TYR A 187 -0.38 -5.30 -10.56
CA TYR A 187 -0.20 -4.13 -9.70
C TYR A 187 0.19 -2.92 -10.55
N VAL A 188 -0.65 -1.90 -10.54
CA VAL A 188 -0.38 -0.61 -11.19
C VAL A 188 -0.11 0.42 -10.10
N PRO A 189 1.14 0.90 -9.96
CA PRO A 189 1.49 1.86 -8.94
C PRO A 189 0.69 3.16 -9.09
N TYR A 190 0.03 3.59 -8.02
CA TYR A 190 -0.49 4.94 -7.89
C TYR A 190 0.17 5.62 -6.68
N ASN A 191 0.85 6.72 -6.91
CA ASN A 191 1.60 7.47 -5.89
C ASN A 191 1.30 8.98 -5.96
N GLY A 192 0.15 9.36 -6.52
CA GLY A 192 -0.20 10.74 -6.82
C GLY A 192 0.36 11.20 -8.17
N GLY A 193 -0.04 12.41 -8.57
CA GLY A 193 0.51 13.10 -9.72
C GLY A 193 1.64 14.05 -9.32
N ALA A 194 2.43 14.46 -10.29
CA ALA A 194 3.41 15.53 -10.14
C ALA A 194 3.64 16.22 -11.49
N VAL A 195 4.23 17.42 -11.44
CA VAL A 195 4.74 18.10 -12.61
C VAL A 195 6.16 17.59 -12.87
N TRP A 196 6.46 17.27 -14.13
CA TRP A 196 7.78 16.80 -14.51
C TRP A 196 8.86 17.84 -14.22
N GLU A 197 9.98 17.41 -13.66
CA GLU A 197 11.16 18.23 -13.42
C GLU A 197 12.36 17.65 -14.17
N GLU A 198 13.21 18.53 -14.77
CA GLU A 198 14.36 18.11 -15.60
C GLU A 198 15.33 17.17 -14.87
N TRP A 199 15.55 17.38 -13.57
CA TRP A 199 16.45 16.53 -12.78
C TRP A 199 15.95 15.08 -12.62
N TRP A 200 14.70 14.77 -13.00
CA TRP A 200 14.18 13.40 -13.02
C TRP A 200 14.83 12.59 -14.14
N GLU A 201 15.27 13.25 -15.21
CA GLU A 201 16.05 12.57 -16.23
C GLU A 201 17.33 12.03 -15.64
N ARG A 202 17.62 10.77 -15.99
CA ARG A 202 18.81 10.09 -15.50
C ARG A 202 20.04 10.62 -16.19
N THR A 203 21.08 10.95 -15.41
CA THR A 203 22.44 11.14 -15.95
C THR A 203 23.01 9.77 -16.32
N PRO A 204 23.36 9.48 -17.59
CA PRO A 204 23.73 8.13 -18.05
C PRO A 204 24.87 7.49 -17.26
N ASP A 205 25.83 8.28 -16.80
CA ASP A 205 27.08 7.81 -16.22
C ASP A 205 27.04 7.67 -14.68
N ARG A 206 25.91 7.92 -14.04
CA ARG A 206 25.80 7.85 -12.58
C ARG A 206 24.65 6.96 -12.14
N LYS A 207 24.90 6.05 -11.20
CA LYS A 207 23.85 5.26 -10.55
C LYS A 207 22.95 6.15 -9.72
N ARG A 208 21.69 5.77 -9.61
CA ARG A 208 20.67 6.47 -8.82
C ARG A 208 20.05 5.56 -7.81
N LEU A 209 20.10 5.94 -6.54
CA LEU A 209 19.55 5.20 -5.40
C LEU A 209 18.42 6.01 -4.78
N LEU A 210 17.20 5.46 -4.75
CA LEU A 210 16.10 6.06 -4.02
C LEU A 210 16.10 5.56 -2.58
N VAL A 211 15.77 6.42 -1.63
CA VAL A 211 15.62 6.11 -0.21
C VAL A 211 14.29 6.66 0.30
N SER A 212 13.45 5.81 0.90
CA SER A 212 12.16 6.24 1.47
C SER A 212 11.76 5.43 2.68
N LEU A 213 11.35 6.10 3.76
CA LEU A 213 10.72 5.49 4.93
C LEU A 213 9.20 5.38 4.82
N GLY A 214 8.62 5.83 3.70
CA GLY A 214 7.17 5.97 3.57
C GLY A 214 6.64 7.14 4.41
N THR A 215 5.33 7.14 4.65
CA THR A 215 4.64 8.29 5.28
C THR A 215 4.39 8.12 6.78
N VAL A 216 4.35 6.90 7.29
CA VAL A 216 3.99 6.61 8.70
C VAL A 216 5.23 6.44 9.58
N LYS A 217 6.25 5.73 9.10
CA LYS A 217 7.42 5.40 9.92
C LYS A 217 8.20 6.63 10.41
N PRO A 218 8.47 7.67 9.60
CA PRO A 218 9.18 8.85 10.07
C PRO A 218 8.52 9.57 11.25
N MET A 219 7.19 9.45 11.35
CA MET A 219 6.42 10.10 12.41
C MET A 219 6.40 9.32 13.74
N VAL A 220 6.70 8.02 13.71
CA VAL A 220 6.50 7.11 14.85
C VAL A 220 7.82 6.57 15.43
N ASP A 221 8.71 6.10 14.55
CA ASP A 221 9.93 5.36 14.93
C ASP A 221 11.22 6.21 14.84
N GLY A 222 11.07 7.52 14.51
CA GLY A 222 12.23 8.40 14.37
C GLY A 222 13.00 8.22 13.06
N LEU A 223 14.21 8.81 13.02
CA LEU A 223 15.02 8.93 11.82
C LEU A 223 16.25 7.98 11.79
N ASP A 224 16.29 6.92 12.62
CA ASP A 224 17.45 6.04 12.74
C ASP A 224 17.94 5.49 11.39
N LEU A 225 16.99 5.05 10.53
CA LEU A 225 17.33 4.57 9.19
C LEU A 225 17.92 5.68 8.31
N ILE A 226 17.38 6.89 8.42
CA ILE A 226 17.91 8.05 7.68
C ILE A 226 19.33 8.38 8.14
N SER A 227 19.59 8.34 9.46
CA SER A 227 20.92 8.55 10.00
C SER A 227 21.92 7.55 9.45
N TRP A 228 21.59 6.27 9.38
CA TRP A 228 22.45 5.23 8.79
C TRP A 228 22.76 5.50 7.31
N VAL A 229 21.74 5.87 6.53
CA VAL A 229 21.96 6.23 5.12
C VAL A 229 22.88 7.45 5.02
N MET A 230 22.67 8.48 5.85
CA MET A 230 23.46 9.70 5.84
C MET A 230 24.91 9.48 6.23
N ASP A 231 25.20 8.61 7.20
CA ASP A 231 26.54 8.27 7.63
C ASP A 231 27.34 7.56 6.52
N SER A 232 26.67 6.89 5.57
CA SER A 232 27.27 6.16 4.47
C SER A 232 27.21 6.90 3.12
N ALA A 233 26.42 7.97 3.01
CA ALA A 233 26.08 8.56 1.71
C ALA A 233 27.27 9.16 0.94
N SER A 234 28.19 9.82 1.65
CA SER A 234 29.35 10.48 1.00
C SER A 234 30.31 9.52 0.29
N GLU A 235 30.33 8.25 0.69
CA GLU A 235 31.19 7.21 0.14
C GLU A 235 30.45 6.31 -0.87
N VAL A 236 29.17 6.57 -1.11
CA VAL A 236 28.36 5.80 -2.08
C VAL A 236 28.55 6.38 -3.47
N ASP A 237 28.94 5.54 -4.43
CA ASP A 237 29.08 5.91 -5.84
C ASP A 237 27.72 5.94 -6.55
N ALA A 238 26.85 6.86 -6.08
CA ALA A 238 25.54 7.09 -6.66
C ALA A 238 25.00 8.48 -6.31
N GLU A 239 24.07 8.99 -7.11
CA GLU A 239 23.14 10.02 -6.70
C GLU A 239 22.08 9.40 -5.77
N ILE A 240 21.92 9.94 -4.57
CA ILE A 240 20.95 9.46 -3.60
C ILE A 240 19.77 10.44 -3.56
N ILE A 241 18.58 9.95 -3.87
CA ILE A 241 17.34 10.71 -3.75
C ILE A 241 16.66 10.31 -2.44
N LEU A 242 16.70 11.20 -1.47
CA LEU A 242 16.10 10.99 -0.15
C LEU A 242 14.68 11.57 -0.12
N HIS A 243 13.69 10.68 -0.20
CA HIS A 243 12.28 11.04 -0.01
C HIS A 243 11.95 11.11 1.48
N LEU A 244 11.71 12.32 1.96
CA LEU A 244 11.36 12.59 3.34
C LEU A 244 10.37 13.77 3.41
N PRO A 245 9.17 13.57 3.99
CA PRO A 245 8.19 14.63 4.17
C PRO A 245 8.76 15.85 4.92
N THR A 246 8.33 17.05 4.56
CA THR A 246 8.85 18.31 5.14
C THR A 246 8.74 18.35 6.66
N ASN A 247 7.67 17.80 7.25
CA ASN A 247 7.47 17.74 8.69
C ASN A 247 8.40 16.75 9.42
N ALA A 248 9.19 15.95 8.70
CA ALA A 248 10.14 14.99 9.26
C ALA A 248 11.61 15.41 9.06
N ARG A 249 11.87 16.67 8.67
CA ARG A 249 13.22 17.17 8.31
C ARG A 249 13.92 17.95 9.39
N SER A 250 13.28 18.22 10.54
CA SER A 250 13.81 19.10 11.61
C SER A 250 15.19 18.68 12.13
N ASP A 251 15.49 17.37 12.11
CA ASP A 251 16.69 16.80 12.71
C ASP A 251 17.77 16.39 11.68
N LEU A 252 17.56 16.74 10.39
CA LEU A 252 18.55 16.47 9.37
C LEU A 252 19.80 17.34 9.55
N ARG A 253 20.97 16.67 9.55
CA ARG A 253 22.29 17.34 9.42
C ARG A 253 22.47 17.91 8.01
N SER A 254 23.58 18.62 7.76
CA SER A 254 23.95 19.03 6.41
C SER A 254 24.04 17.81 5.49
N LEU A 255 23.37 17.89 4.33
CA LEU A 255 23.35 16.78 3.36
C LEU A 255 24.67 16.68 2.62
N PRO A 256 25.20 15.47 2.39
CA PRO A 256 26.30 15.23 1.47
C PRO A 256 25.96 15.71 0.04
N PRO A 257 26.97 16.09 -0.76
CA PRO A 257 26.75 16.68 -2.09
C PRO A 257 26.10 15.73 -3.11
N ASN A 258 26.16 14.42 -2.86
CA ASN A 258 25.50 13.40 -3.68
C ASN A 258 24.09 13.06 -3.22
N VAL A 259 23.54 13.76 -2.21
CA VAL A 259 22.17 13.54 -1.69
C VAL A 259 21.26 14.70 -2.08
N ARG A 260 20.16 14.38 -2.75
CA ARG A 260 19.06 15.29 -3.06
C ARG A 260 17.86 14.96 -2.17
N LEU A 261 17.37 15.93 -1.41
CA LEU A 261 16.19 15.79 -0.57
C LEU A 261 14.94 16.19 -1.36
N VAL A 262 13.91 15.35 -1.31
CA VAL A 262 12.62 15.58 -1.96
C VAL A 262 11.47 15.36 -0.99
N ASP A 263 10.36 16.10 -1.16
CA ASP A 263 9.18 16.01 -0.29
C ASP A 263 8.23 14.92 -0.76
N TRP A 264 7.91 14.91 -2.03
CA TRP A 264 7.04 13.92 -2.66
C TRP A 264 7.58 13.54 -4.04
N LEU A 265 7.47 12.26 -4.37
CA LEU A 265 7.79 11.73 -5.68
C LEU A 265 6.72 10.73 -6.12
N PRO A 266 6.31 10.75 -7.39
CA PRO A 266 5.54 9.66 -7.97
C PRO A 266 6.43 8.43 -8.16
N MET A 267 6.55 7.62 -7.12
CA MET A 267 7.47 6.47 -7.05
C MET A 267 7.37 5.56 -8.27
N GLY A 268 6.15 5.31 -8.78
CA GLY A 268 5.93 4.47 -9.95
C GLY A 268 6.58 4.99 -11.24
N VAL A 269 6.79 6.30 -11.34
CA VAL A 269 7.50 6.91 -12.48
C VAL A 269 9.00 6.97 -12.20
N PHE A 270 9.36 7.43 -11.01
CA PHE A 270 10.75 7.71 -10.65
C PHE A 270 11.61 6.44 -10.58
N LEU A 271 11.07 5.34 -10.06
CA LEU A 271 11.82 4.07 -9.94
C LEU A 271 12.21 3.46 -11.28
N ASN A 272 11.50 3.75 -12.38
CA ASN A 272 11.90 3.28 -13.71
C ASN A 272 13.30 3.77 -14.15
N GLY A 273 13.82 4.83 -13.54
CA GLY A 273 15.16 5.35 -13.78
C GLY A 273 16.16 5.07 -12.65
N ALA A 274 15.79 4.34 -11.61
CA ALA A 274 16.66 4.05 -10.48
C ALA A 274 17.46 2.75 -10.65
N ASP A 275 18.58 2.63 -9.94
CA ASP A 275 19.41 1.41 -9.89
C ASP A 275 19.16 0.59 -8.62
N GLY A 276 18.54 1.18 -7.61
CA GLY A 276 18.17 0.50 -6.37
C GLY A 276 17.22 1.32 -5.53
N PHE A 277 16.55 0.67 -4.59
CA PHE A 277 15.62 1.29 -3.67
C PHE A 277 15.83 0.81 -2.23
N ILE A 278 16.08 1.73 -1.31
CA ILE A 278 16.17 1.47 0.12
C ILE A 278 14.87 1.94 0.77
N HIS A 279 14.17 1.03 1.45
CA HIS A 279 12.89 1.39 2.06
C HIS A 279 12.52 0.54 3.29
N HIS A 280 11.51 0.99 4.01
CA HIS A 280 11.05 0.39 5.26
C HIS A 280 10.30 -0.96 5.11
N GLY A 281 9.97 -1.39 3.89
CA GLY A 281 9.28 -2.67 3.63
C GLY A 281 7.76 -2.59 3.54
N GLY A 282 7.15 -1.41 3.46
CA GLY A 282 5.71 -1.29 3.21
C GLY A 282 5.32 -1.88 1.86
N ALA A 283 4.16 -2.55 1.78
CA ALA A 283 3.72 -3.28 0.60
C ALA A 283 3.71 -2.42 -0.69
N GLY A 284 3.21 -1.18 -0.62
CA GLY A 284 3.19 -0.27 -1.77
C GLY A 284 4.58 0.02 -2.34
N ASN A 285 5.58 0.31 -1.48
CA ASN A 285 6.96 0.51 -1.92
C ASN A 285 7.55 -0.77 -2.50
N THR A 286 7.34 -1.90 -1.84
CA THR A 286 7.84 -3.21 -2.29
C THR A 286 7.29 -3.56 -3.67
N LEU A 287 5.98 -3.49 -3.85
CA LEU A 287 5.33 -3.82 -5.13
C LEU A 287 5.68 -2.81 -6.23
N THR A 288 5.82 -1.51 -5.91
CA THR A 288 6.25 -0.50 -6.89
C THR A 288 7.67 -0.78 -7.39
N ALA A 289 8.58 -1.18 -6.50
CA ALA A 289 9.95 -1.54 -6.90
C ALA A 289 10.00 -2.84 -7.72
N LEU A 290 9.22 -3.86 -7.37
CA LEU A 290 9.09 -5.09 -8.15
C LEU A 290 8.51 -4.80 -9.54
N HIS A 291 7.47 -3.96 -9.62
CA HIS A 291 6.87 -3.52 -10.89
C HIS A 291 7.88 -2.80 -11.79
N ALA A 292 8.76 -1.99 -11.21
CA ALA A 292 9.84 -1.29 -11.92
C ALA A 292 11.06 -2.17 -12.24
N GLY A 293 11.12 -3.41 -11.76
CA GLY A 293 12.28 -4.30 -11.93
C GLY A 293 13.54 -3.85 -11.19
N ILE A 294 13.35 -3.18 -10.02
CA ILE A 294 14.44 -2.55 -9.27
C ILE A 294 14.78 -3.37 -8.03
N PRO A 295 16.08 -3.72 -7.81
CA PRO A 295 16.51 -4.39 -6.60
C PRO A 295 16.31 -3.52 -5.35
N GLN A 296 16.08 -4.18 -4.20
CA GLN A 296 15.63 -3.52 -2.98
C GLN A 296 16.52 -3.83 -1.77
N ILE A 297 16.76 -2.82 -0.93
CA ILE A 297 17.21 -3.01 0.46
C ILE A 297 16.02 -2.72 1.38
N VAL A 298 15.58 -3.74 2.13
CA VAL A 298 14.31 -3.69 2.86
C VAL A 298 14.53 -3.84 4.36
N PHE A 299 14.08 -2.87 5.15
CA PHE A 299 14.25 -2.88 6.62
C PHE A 299 13.14 -3.61 7.39
N GLY A 300 12.19 -4.20 6.80
CA GLY A 300 11.22 -5.19 7.29
C GLY A 300 10.81 -5.15 8.77
N GLN A 301 10.58 -3.98 9.40
CA GLN A 301 10.22 -3.88 10.82
C GLN A 301 8.77 -3.40 11.01
N GLY A 302 7.98 -4.16 11.79
CA GLY A 302 6.61 -3.84 12.17
C GLY A 302 5.55 -4.14 11.09
N ALA A 303 4.31 -4.31 11.49
CA ALA A 303 3.14 -4.64 10.65
C ALA A 303 3.39 -5.82 9.68
N ASP A 304 3.09 -5.64 8.39
CA ASP A 304 3.30 -6.59 7.30
C ASP A 304 4.74 -6.59 6.74
N ARG A 305 5.56 -5.61 7.13
CA ARG A 305 6.89 -5.36 6.57
C ARG A 305 7.87 -6.54 6.65
N PRO A 306 7.90 -7.36 7.75
CA PRO A 306 8.75 -8.55 7.80
C PRO A 306 8.38 -9.59 6.74
N VAL A 307 7.09 -9.74 6.43
CA VAL A 307 6.60 -10.66 5.39
C VAL A 307 7.04 -10.17 4.01
N ASN A 308 6.86 -8.89 3.73
CA ASN A 308 7.26 -8.27 2.47
C ASN A 308 8.79 -8.38 2.25
N ALA A 309 9.58 -8.07 3.28
CA ALA A 309 11.04 -8.15 3.22
C ALA A 309 11.54 -9.58 2.96
N ARG A 310 10.92 -10.57 3.62
CA ARG A 310 11.24 -11.99 3.41
C ARG A 310 10.94 -12.41 1.98
N ALA A 311 9.76 -12.09 1.45
CA ALA A 311 9.38 -12.42 0.09
C ALA A 311 10.37 -11.85 -0.94
N VAL A 312 10.83 -10.60 -0.75
CA VAL A 312 11.86 -9.96 -1.60
C VAL A 312 13.18 -10.73 -1.57
N VAL A 313 13.66 -11.12 -0.38
CA VAL A 313 14.93 -11.83 -0.23
C VAL A 313 14.84 -13.26 -0.77
N GLU A 314 13.78 -13.99 -0.47
CA GLU A 314 13.58 -15.37 -0.95
C GLU A 314 13.48 -15.44 -2.48
N ARG A 315 12.92 -14.39 -3.12
CA ARG A 315 12.87 -14.31 -4.60
C ARG A 315 14.17 -13.81 -5.23
N GLY A 316 15.13 -13.36 -4.42
CA GLY A 316 16.40 -12.81 -4.91
C GLY A 316 16.31 -11.38 -5.45
N CYS A 317 15.24 -10.64 -5.12
CA CYS A 317 15.03 -9.27 -5.59
C CYS A 317 15.63 -8.21 -4.64
N GLY A 318 16.31 -8.62 -3.57
CA GLY A 318 16.90 -7.68 -2.64
C GLY A 318 17.51 -8.32 -1.40
N ILE A 319 17.87 -7.46 -0.45
CA ILE A 319 18.50 -7.86 0.80
C ILE A 319 17.84 -7.17 2.01
N ILE A 320 18.01 -7.78 3.19
CA ILE A 320 17.71 -7.18 4.49
C ILE A 320 19.06 -6.83 5.14
N PRO A 321 19.29 -5.57 5.57
CA PRO A 321 20.51 -5.21 6.27
C PRO A 321 20.62 -5.94 7.59
N GLY A 322 21.83 -6.35 7.96
CA GLY A 322 22.10 -6.99 9.25
C GLY A 322 21.97 -6.03 10.43
N LYS A 323 22.23 -6.53 11.64
CA LYS A 323 22.19 -5.73 12.88
C LYS A 323 23.16 -4.56 12.90
N SER A 324 24.25 -4.64 12.13
CA SER A 324 25.23 -3.56 11.97
C SER A 324 24.75 -2.39 11.10
N GLY A 325 23.56 -2.50 10.53
CA GLY A 325 22.99 -1.47 9.67
C GLY A 325 23.56 -1.47 8.25
N LEU A 326 23.42 -0.34 7.55
CA LEU A 326 23.97 -0.09 6.22
C LEU A 326 25.39 0.49 6.30
N THR A 327 26.22 0.09 5.33
CA THR A 327 27.53 0.69 5.10
C THR A 327 27.66 1.07 3.62
N SER A 328 28.51 2.03 3.31
CA SER A 328 28.82 2.43 1.92
C SER A 328 29.27 1.23 1.06
N SER A 329 30.12 0.37 1.61
CA SER A 329 30.58 -0.85 0.93
C SER A 329 29.43 -1.80 0.60
N MET A 330 28.48 -2.02 1.54
CA MET A 330 27.28 -2.84 1.29
C MET A 330 26.40 -2.24 0.19
N ILE A 331 26.18 -0.92 0.21
CA ILE A 331 25.37 -0.23 -0.80
C ILE A 331 26.04 -0.30 -2.17
N ASN A 332 27.35 -0.07 -2.27
CA ASN A 332 28.08 -0.16 -3.53
C ASN A 332 28.06 -1.59 -4.09
N THR A 333 28.23 -2.61 -3.22
CA THR A 333 28.10 -4.02 -3.61
C THR A 333 26.69 -4.35 -4.11
N PHE A 334 25.66 -3.89 -3.40
CA PHE A 334 24.26 -4.05 -3.78
C PHE A 334 23.97 -3.42 -5.15
N LEU A 335 24.41 -2.19 -5.39
CA LEU A 335 24.23 -1.48 -6.66
C LEU A 335 24.98 -2.14 -7.82
N GLY A 336 26.05 -2.90 -7.55
CA GLY A 336 26.80 -3.67 -8.53
C GLY A 336 26.28 -5.09 -8.77
N ASN A 337 25.28 -5.57 -8.02
CA ASN A 337 24.85 -6.95 -8.06
C ASN A 337 23.87 -7.21 -9.23
N SER A 338 24.36 -7.82 -10.31
CA SER A 338 23.58 -8.14 -11.50
C SER A 338 22.48 -9.18 -11.21
N ALA A 339 22.76 -10.17 -10.35
CA ALA A 339 21.81 -11.22 -10.04
C ALA A 339 20.53 -10.69 -9.36
N LEU A 340 20.66 -9.72 -8.44
CA LEU A 340 19.50 -9.04 -7.84
C LEU A 340 18.69 -8.27 -8.88
N ARG A 341 19.38 -7.63 -9.84
CA ARG A 341 18.74 -6.89 -10.94
C ARG A 341 17.99 -7.84 -11.88
N GLU A 342 18.63 -8.91 -12.30
CA GLU A 342 18.04 -9.92 -13.18
C GLU A 342 16.78 -10.52 -12.55
N ALA A 343 16.85 -10.97 -11.28
CA ALA A 343 15.70 -11.49 -10.55
C ALA A 343 14.56 -10.46 -10.42
N SER A 344 14.89 -9.17 -10.20
CA SER A 344 13.88 -8.11 -10.12
C SER A 344 13.21 -7.87 -11.48
N GLN A 345 13.95 -7.94 -12.59
CA GLN A 345 13.43 -7.80 -13.96
C GLN A 345 12.55 -8.99 -14.35
N GLU A 346 12.91 -10.21 -13.95
CA GLU A 346 12.05 -11.39 -14.13
C GLU A 346 10.70 -11.20 -13.44
N VAL A 347 10.70 -10.72 -12.20
CA VAL A 347 9.45 -10.45 -11.47
C VAL A 347 8.65 -9.31 -12.11
N ALA A 348 9.30 -8.27 -12.61
CA ALA A 348 8.60 -7.21 -13.33
C ALA A 348 7.92 -7.73 -14.61
N THR A 349 8.59 -8.63 -15.34
CA THR A 349 8.03 -9.30 -16.51
C THR A 349 6.83 -10.17 -16.15
N GLU A 350 6.93 -10.93 -15.06
CA GLU A 350 5.83 -11.73 -14.52
C GLU A 350 4.62 -10.85 -14.13
N MET A 351 4.85 -9.74 -13.45
CA MET A 351 3.80 -8.79 -13.08
C MET A 351 3.12 -8.15 -14.30
N ALA A 352 3.90 -7.81 -15.33
CA ALA A 352 3.38 -7.25 -16.57
C ALA A 352 2.50 -8.25 -17.36
N ALA A 353 2.69 -9.55 -17.17
CA ALA A 353 1.89 -10.60 -17.79
C ALA A 353 0.56 -10.88 -17.09
N GLN A 354 0.34 -10.34 -15.88
CA GLN A 354 -0.94 -10.48 -15.17
C GLN A 354 -2.06 -9.69 -15.87
N PRO A 355 -3.34 -10.10 -15.74
CA PRO A 355 -4.48 -9.35 -16.25
C PRO A 355 -4.46 -7.91 -15.74
N CYS A 356 -4.62 -6.95 -16.63
CA CYS A 356 -4.67 -5.54 -16.27
C CYS A 356 -5.96 -5.19 -15.49
N PRO A 357 -5.99 -4.09 -14.72
CA PRO A 357 -7.18 -3.70 -13.94
C PRO A 357 -8.46 -3.60 -14.77
N THR A 358 -8.37 -3.21 -16.07
CA THR A 358 -9.53 -3.12 -16.97
C THR A 358 -10.10 -4.49 -17.32
N GLU A 359 -9.27 -5.49 -17.50
CA GLU A 359 -9.69 -6.88 -17.74
C GLU A 359 -10.33 -7.48 -16.50
N VAL A 360 -9.73 -7.23 -15.33
CA VAL A 360 -10.28 -7.69 -14.04
C VAL A 360 -11.64 -7.04 -13.75
N ALA A 361 -11.78 -5.73 -14.00
CA ALA A 361 -13.08 -5.05 -13.86
C ALA A 361 -14.15 -5.69 -14.74
N LYS A 362 -13.86 -6.00 -16.01
CA LYS A 362 -14.79 -6.70 -16.92
C LYS A 362 -15.14 -8.10 -16.41
N LYS A 363 -14.15 -8.85 -15.92
CA LYS A 363 -14.36 -10.19 -15.35
C LYS A 363 -15.29 -10.15 -14.13
N LEU A 364 -15.11 -9.20 -13.22
CA LEU A 364 -15.98 -9.03 -12.06
C LEU A 364 -17.42 -8.70 -12.46
N ILE A 365 -17.61 -7.83 -13.46
CA ILE A 365 -18.94 -7.52 -13.98
C ILE A 365 -19.62 -8.76 -14.58
N ALA A 366 -18.87 -9.57 -15.33
CA ALA A 366 -19.41 -10.82 -15.90
C ALA A 366 -19.82 -11.81 -14.79
N MET A 367 -19.06 -11.92 -13.69
CA MET A 367 -19.42 -12.76 -12.55
C MET A 367 -20.73 -12.30 -11.88
N LEU A 368 -20.98 -10.98 -11.80
CA LEU A 368 -22.22 -10.43 -11.23
C LEU A 368 -23.46 -10.68 -12.13
N GLN A 369 -23.27 -10.87 -13.41
CA GLN A 369 -24.38 -11.09 -14.37
C GLN A 369 -24.76 -12.57 -14.50
N HIS A 370 -23.89 -13.48 -14.08
CA HIS A 370 -24.07 -14.93 -14.25
C HIS A 370 -24.18 -15.69 -12.91
N GLY A 371 -24.07 -15.03 -11.78
CA GLY A 371 -24.31 -15.56 -10.43
C GLY A 371 -25.63 -15.08 -9.90
#